data_476253fb20544443e26a1379adb66639
#
_entry.id   476253fb20544443e26a1379adb66639
#
_cell.length_a   1.000
_cell.length_b   1.000
_cell.length_c   1.000
_cell.angle_alpha   90.00
_cell.angle_beta   90.00
_cell.angle_gamma   90.00
#
_symmetry.space_group_name_H-M   'P 1'
#
loop_
_entity.id
_entity.type
_entity.pdbx_description
1 polymer ?
#
loop_
_entity_poly.entity_id
_entity_poly.type
_entity_poly.pdbx_seq_one_letter_code
_entity_poly.pdbx_strand_id
1 'polypeptide(L)'
;LVELKGGNDGLNTVVPVGDPAYARLRPKLAIARDDVIRLSDRAALHPALAPLLPAWERRELAILQGVGYPEPNLSHFRSIEIWETASRSDETLADGWLARTFARRPAPASFAADGVVIGDNDLGPLAGGGARAIALADPEQFLRRARLASPAGERRNPALAHILKIEGDVVQAASHLDGRHAYATAFPATPFGNAVKTAARVIANDAGVAVVHLSIGSFDTHANQAPTQAR
;
A
#
# COMPACT_ATOMS: atom_id res chain seq x y z
N LEU A 1 -3.50 2.73 2.31
CA LEU A 1 -2.57 1.71 2.79
C LEU A 1 -1.39 1.61 1.81
N VAL A 2 -0.17 1.71 2.31
CA VAL A 2 1.05 1.46 1.53
C VAL A 2 1.81 0.33 2.22
N GLU A 3 2.15 -0.70 1.46
CA GLU A 3 2.88 -1.86 1.95
C GLU A 3 4.31 -1.88 1.38
N LEU A 4 5.30 -2.10 2.23
CA LEU A 4 6.70 -2.24 1.86
C LEU A 4 7.05 -3.73 1.81
N LYS A 5 6.98 -4.34 0.61
CA LYS A 5 7.16 -5.79 0.42
C LYS A 5 8.65 -6.18 0.31
N GLY A 6 9.02 -7.32 0.90
CA GLY A 6 10.34 -7.95 0.74
C GLY A 6 11.36 -7.60 1.82
N GLY A 7 10.94 -7.36 3.05
CA GLY A 7 11.86 -7.23 4.17
C GLY A 7 12.50 -5.84 4.31
N ASN A 8 11.68 -4.80 4.29
CA ASN A 8 12.14 -3.45 4.60
C ASN A 8 12.94 -3.40 5.92
N ASP A 9 14.07 -2.70 5.92
CA ASP A 9 14.90 -2.47 7.11
C ASP A 9 14.26 -1.44 8.05
N GLY A 10 13.40 -1.90 8.93
CA GLY A 10 12.71 -1.05 9.90
C GLY A 10 13.64 -0.25 10.81
N LEU A 11 14.84 -0.78 11.12
CA LEU A 11 15.83 -0.07 11.95
C LEU A 11 16.53 1.06 11.21
N ASN A 12 16.57 1.03 9.88
CA ASN A 12 17.08 2.13 9.07
C ASN A 12 15.94 3.04 8.59
N THR A 13 14.71 2.56 8.53
CA THR A 13 13.54 3.41 8.26
C THR A 13 13.26 4.35 9.44
N VAL A 14 13.22 3.80 10.66
CA VAL A 14 13.11 4.56 11.93
C VAL A 14 14.29 4.20 12.81
N VAL A 15 15.29 5.05 12.80
CA VAL A 15 16.59 4.81 13.42
C VAL A 15 16.51 5.00 14.94
N PRO A 16 16.89 3.98 15.74
CA PRO A 16 16.90 4.08 17.21
C PRO A 16 18.16 4.82 17.72
N VAL A 17 18.22 6.12 17.49
CA VAL A 17 19.40 6.97 17.78
C VAL A 17 19.79 7.01 19.25
N GLY A 18 18.86 6.67 20.14
CA GLY A 18 19.10 6.59 21.59
C GLY A 18 19.74 5.27 22.03
N ASP A 19 19.78 4.25 21.17
CA ASP A 19 20.32 2.93 21.51
C ASP A 19 21.73 2.73 20.94
N PRO A 20 22.78 2.63 21.78
CA PRO A 20 24.15 2.40 21.31
C PRO A 20 24.34 1.02 20.65
N ALA A 21 23.44 0.06 20.87
CA ALA A 21 23.48 -1.24 20.23
C ALA A 21 23.25 -1.13 18.71
N TYR A 22 22.49 -0.15 18.26
CA TYR A 22 22.22 0.04 16.84
C TYR A 22 23.51 0.16 16.01
N ALA A 23 24.38 1.10 16.36
CA ALA A 23 25.64 1.30 15.63
C ALA A 23 26.62 0.13 15.87
N ARG A 24 26.70 -0.39 17.10
CA ARG A 24 27.59 -1.49 17.44
C ARG A 24 27.29 -2.78 16.70
N LEU A 25 25.99 -3.14 16.58
CA LEU A 25 25.57 -4.37 15.93
C LEU A 25 25.43 -4.25 14.40
N ARG A 26 25.45 -3.03 13.89
CA ARG A 26 25.27 -2.74 12.46
C ARG A 26 26.40 -1.85 11.88
N PRO A 27 27.68 -2.24 12.03
CA PRO A 27 28.83 -1.35 11.72
C PRO A 27 28.91 -0.91 10.26
N LYS A 28 28.24 -1.63 9.34
CA LYS A 28 28.22 -1.31 7.90
C LYS A 28 26.90 -0.69 7.43
N LEU A 29 25.83 -0.84 8.20
CA LEU A 29 24.48 -0.43 7.78
C LEU A 29 23.92 0.68 8.64
N ALA A 30 24.48 0.91 9.83
CA ALA A 30 24.02 1.99 10.69
C ALA A 30 24.23 3.35 10.00
N ILE A 31 23.18 4.16 10.02
CA ILE A 31 23.23 5.54 9.54
C ILE A 31 23.89 6.40 10.63
N ALA A 32 24.82 7.25 10.24
CA ALA A 32 25.51 8.12 11.20
C ALA A 32 24.52 9.08 11.88
N ARG A 33 24.80 9.39 13.14
CA ARG A 33 23.88 10.17 13.99
C ARG A 33 23.60 11.57 13.44
N ASP A 34 24.58 12.13 12.71
CA ASP A 34 24.47 13.47 12.13
C ASP A 34 23.73 13.47 10.78
N ASP A 35 23.54 12.30 10.17
CA ASP A 35 22.86 12.16 8.87
C ASP A 35 21.37 11.91 8.99
N VAL A 36 20.86 11.55 10.18
CA VAL A 36 19.45 11.19 10.37
C VAL A 36 18.56 12.41 10.62
N ILE A 37 17.28 12.28 10.32
CA ILE A 37 16.26 13.30 10.65
C ILE A 37 15.72 13.03 12.06
N ARG A 38 16.17 13.79 13.06
CA ARG A 38 15.77 13.59 14.46
C ARG A 38 14.29 13.91 14.67
N LEU A 39 13.60 12.99 15.32
CA LEU A 39 12.22 13.16 15.79
C LEU A 39 12.17 13.34 17.29
N SER A 40 13.07 12.66 18.02
CA SER A 40 13.17 12.69 19.48
C SER A 40 14.58 12.25 19.91
N ASP A 41 14.79 12.14 21.23
CA ASP A 41 16.04 11.58 21.77
C ASP A 41 16.20 10.08 21.50
N ARG A 42 15.14 9.38 21.13
CA ARG A 42 15.13 7.92 20.93
C ARG A 42 15.02 7.51 19.47
N ALA A 43 14.40 8.33 18.63
CA ALA A 43 14.05 7.95 17.26
C ALA A 43 14.36 9.05 16.26
N ALA A 44 14.78 8.63 15.06
CA ALA A 44 14.98 9.49 13.92
C ALA A 44 14.50 8.78 12.65
N LEU A 45 14.22 9.53 11.60
CA LEU A 45 13.91 8.97 10.28
C LEU A 45 15.17 8.81 9.44
N HIS A 46 15.11 7.87 8.50
CA HIS A 46 16.06 7.79 7.40
C HIS A 46 16.15 9.15 6.67
N PRO A 47 17.32 9.59 6.19
CA PRO A 47 17.47 10.88 5.50
C PRO A 47 16.53 11.07 4.31
N ALA A 48 16.26 10.01 3.52
CA ALA A 48 15.33 10.03 2.40
C ALA A 48 13.87 10.33 2.81
N LEU A 49 13.52 10.18 4.09
CA LEU A 49 12.19 10.48 4.63
C LEU A 49 12.07 11.93 5.16
N ALA A 50 13.04 12.80 4.89
CA ALA A 50 12.98 14.21 5.26
C ALA A 50 11.66 14.91 4.84
N PRO A 51 11.02 14.59 3.71
CA PRO A 51 9.72 15.17 3.35
C PRO A 51 8.57 14.86 4.34
N LEU A 52 8.73 13.88 5.22
CA LEU A 52 7.73 13.55 6.26
C LEU A 52 7.89 14.40 7.52
N LEU A 53 9.01 15.10 7.71
CA LEU A 53 9.26 15.90 8.90
C LEU A 53 8.18 16.97 9.16
N PRO A 54 7.69 17.73 8.17
CA PRO A 54 6.62 18.69 8.39
C PRO A 54 5.32 18.05 8.93
N ALA A 55 4.98 16.82 8.50
CA ALA A 55 3.81 16.10 9.02
C ALA A 55 4.02 15.68 10.50
N TRP A 56 5.24 15.29 10.85
CA TRP A 56 5.60 15.02 12.24
C TRP A 56 5.46 16.27 13.12
N GLU A 57 6.00 17.40 12.67
CA GLU A 57 5.96 18.68 13.39
C GLU A 57 4.52 19.18 13.62
N ARG A 58 3.65 18.97 12.61
CA ARG A 58 2.21 19.28 12.72
C ARG A 58 1.40 18.23 13.48
N ARG A 59 2.03 17.16 14.00
CA ARG A 59 1.38 16.03 14.70
C ARG A 59 0.36 15.27 13.81
N GLU A 60 0.62 15.22 12.55
CA GLU A 60 -0.18 14.50 11.54
C GLU A 60 0.42 13.12 11.21
N LEU A 61 1.60 12.80 11.77
CA LEU A 61 2.30 11.53 11.60
C LEU A 61 2.43 10.82 12.94
N ALA A 62 2.05 9.56 13.01
CA ALA A 62 2.32 8.66 14.12
C ALA A 62 3.19 7.49 13.67
N ILE A 63 4.13 7.08 14.51
CA ILE A 63 5.04 5.96 14.25
C ILE A 63 4.81 4.89 15.31
N LEU A 64 4.42 3.69 14.87
CA LEU A 64 4.27 2.52 15.73
C LEU A 64 5.44 1.57 15.46
N GLN A 65 6.23 1.32 16.50
CA GLN A 65 7.36 0.38 16.45
C GLN A 65 7.03 -0.92 17.19
N GLY A 66 7.78 -1.99 16.89
CA GLY A 66 7.61 -3.27 17.56
C GLY A 66 6.32 -4.02 17.17
N VAL A 67 5.69 -3.63 16.06
CA VAL A 67 4.54 -4.37 15.51
C VAL A 67 5.06 -5.60 14.77
N GLY A 68 4.53 -6.76 15.12
CA GLY A 68 4.92 -8.04 14.54
C GLY A 68 3.97 -9.15 14.99
N TYR A 69 4.38 -10.39 14.79
CA TYR A 69 3.62 -11.58 15.22
C TYR A 69 4.55 -12.56 15.95
N PRO A 70 4.03 -13.39 16.86
CA PRO A 70 4.83 -14.40 17.56
C PRO A 70 5.40 -15.44 16.59
N GLU A 71 6.58 -15.99 16.91
CA GLU A 71 7.25 -17.05 16.15
C GLU A 71 7.40 -16.66 14.66
N PRO A 72 8.16 -15.60 14.34
CA PRO A 72 8.22 -15.03 12.99
C PRO A 72 8.75 -16.05 11.98
N ASN A 73 8.09 -16.13 10.84
CA ASN A 73 8.55 -16.92 9.71
C ASN A 73 9.57 -16.14 8.90
N LEU A 74 10.75 -16.73 8.62
CA LEU A 74 11.83 -16.09 7.91
C LEU A 74 11.68 -16.15 6.37
N SER A 75 10.67 -16.84 5.84
CA SER A 75 10.33 -16.79 4.43
C SER A 75 9.58 -15.51 4.12
N HIS A 76 10.08 -14.69 3.20
CA HIS A 76 9.41 -13.46 2.76
C HIS A 76 8.00 -13.74 2.25
N PHE A 77 7.81 -14.79 1.46
CA PHE A 77 6.50 -15.17 0.92
C PHE A 77 5.49 -15.47 2.02
N ARG A 78 5.89 -16.31 2.99
CA ARG A 78 5.01 -16.66 4.11
C ARG A 78 4.76 -15.47 5.03
N SER A 79 5.76 -14.64 5.27
CA SER A 79 5.62 -13.44 6.09
C SER A 79 4.67 -12.42 5.45
N ILE A 80 4.75 -12.20 4.15
CA ILE A 80 3.82 -11.35 3.41
C ILE A 80 2.39 -11.88 3.58
N GLU A 81 2.15 -13.17 3.36
CA GLU A 81 0.84 -13.79 3.54
C GLU A 81 0.29 -13.61 4.96
N ILE A 82 1.14 -13.75 5.99
CA ILE A 82 0.75 -13.52 7.39
C ILE A 82 0.33 -12.06 7.61
N TRP A 83 1.07 -11.10 7.08
CA TRP A 83 0.72 -9.68 7.16
C TRP A 83 -0.57 -9.35 6.40
N GLU A 84 -0.77 -9.93 5.23
CA GLU A 84 -1.97 -9.73 4.41
C GLU A 84 -3.23 -10.37 5.03
N THR A 85 -3.06 -11.49 5.71
CA THR A 85 -4.18 -12.21 6.33
C THR A 85 -4.33 -11.91 7.82
N ALA A 86 -3.35 -11.32 8.48
CA ALA A 86 -3.25 -11.23 9.94
C ALA A 86 -3.48 -12.60 10.61
N SER A 87 -2.94 -13.67 10.01
CA SER A 87 -2.95 -15.01 10.56
C SER A 87 -1.82 -15.19 11.58
N ARG A 88 -1.86 -16.27 12.33
CA ARG A 88 -0.72 -16.75 13.11
C ARG A 88 0.32 -17.38 12.17
N SER A 89 1.54 -17.56 12.65
CA SER A 89 2.61 -18.18 11.87
C SER A 89 2.34 -19.66 11.54
N ASP A 90 1.59 -20.34 12.39
CA ASP A 90 1.18 -21.75 12.29
C ASP A 90 -0.20 -21.96 11.61
N GLU A 91 -0.83 -20.87 11.13
CA GLU A 91 -2.18 -20.87 10.54
C GLU A 91 -2.15 -20.26 9.14
N THR A 92 -2.84 -20.88 8.19
CA THR A 92 -3.06 -20.33 6.84
C THR A 92 -4.53 -19.93 6.68
N LEU A 93 -4.76 -18.67 6.33
CA LEU A 93 -6.08 -18.12 6.04
C LEU A 93 -6.19 -17.76 4.55
N ALA A 94 -7.37 -18.01 3.97
CA ALA A 94 -7.63 -17.68 2.58
C ALA A 94 -8.00 -16.20 2.38
N ASP A 95 -8.62 -15.58 3.41
CA ASP A 95 -9.14 -14.22 3.32
C ASP A 95 -8.19 -13.21 3.97
N GLY A 96 -7.97 -12.10 3.31
CA GLY A 96 -7.24 -10.95 3.82
C GLY A 96 -7.94 -10.30 5.02
N TRP A 97 -7.18 -9.63 5.89
CA TRP A 97 -7.73 -9.03 7.11
C TRP A 97 -8.71 -7.89 6.83
N LEU A 98 -8.52 -7.13 5.75
CA LEU A 98 -9.48 -6.11 5.31
C LEU A 98 -10.75 -6.75 4.76
N ALA A 99 -10.64 -7.81 3.95
CA ALA A 99 -11.82 -8.52 3.45
C ALA A 99 -12.67 -9.05 4.60
N ARG A 100 -12.07 -9.68 5.63
CA ARG A 100 -12.80 -10.12 6.83
C ARG A 100 -13.40 -8.95 7.63
N THR A 101 -12.74 -7.78 7.60
CA THR A 101 -13.26 -6.57 8.25
C THR A 101 -14.51 -6.08 7.54
N PHE A 102 -14.47 -5.98 6.20
CA PHE A 102 -15.63 -5.54 5.40
C PHE A 102 -16.77 -6.56 5.40
N ALA A 103 -16.49 -7.86 5.52
CA ALA A 103 -17.53 -8.87 5.73
C ALA A 103 -18.36 -8.61 7.00
N ARG A 104 -17.74 -8.06 8.04
CA ARG A 104 -18.39 -7.76 9.34
C ARG A 104 -18.92 -6.33 9.42
N ARG A 105 -18.24 -5.40 8.78
CA ARG A 105 -18.54 -3.96 8.76
C ARG A 105 -18.36 -3.43 7.34
N PRO A 106 -19.36 -3.63 6.47
CA PRO A 106 -19.29 -3.16 5.09
C PRO A 106 -19.07 -1.65 5.02
N ALA A 107 -18.34 -1.21 3.98
CA ALA A 107 -18.32 0.22 3.66
C ALA A 107 -19.72 0.72 3.31
N PRO A 108 -19.96 2.03 3.36
CA PRO A 108 -21.26 2.60 2.98
C PRO A 108 -21.72 2.07 1.60
N ALA A 109 -23.01 1.77 1.48
CA ALA A 109 -23.57 1.27 0.22
C ALA A 109 -23.43 2.25 -0.96
N SER A 110 -23.23 3.54 -0.65
CA SER A 110 -22.94 4.59 -1.62
C SER A 110 -21.51 4.53 -2.19
N PHE A 111 -20.60 3.78 -1.55
CA PHE A 111 -19.22 3.63 -2.05
C PHE A 111 -19.19 2.69 -3.24
N ALA A 112 -18.44 3.07 -4.27
CA ALA A 112 -18.24 2.25 -5.47
C ALA A 112 -17.50 0.94 -5.15
N ALA A 113 -16.54 0.97 -4.23
CA ALA A 113 -15.79 -0.20 -3.78
C ALA A 113 -15.40 -0.11 -2.31
N ASP A 114 -15.18 -1.27 -1.67
CA ASP A 114 -14.57 -1.34 -0.35
C ASP A 114 -13.06 -1.12 -0.44
N GLY A 115 -12.43 -1.58 -1.54
CA GLY A 115 -11.02 -1.38 -1.77
C GLY A 115 -10.58 -1.39 -3.23
N VAL A 116 -9.51 -0.64 -3.51
CA VAL A 116 -8.83 -0.63 -4.81
C VAL A 116 -7.34 -0.84 -4.59
N VAL A 117 -6.77 -1.86 -5.23
CA VAL A 117 -5.32 -2.10 -5.29
C VAL A 117 -4.79 -1.48 -6.59
N ILE A 118 -3.73 -0.69 -6.52
CA ILE A 118 -3.16 0.00 -7.68
C ILE A 118 -1.71 -0.41 -7.86
N GLY A 119 -1.38 -0.83 -9.09
CA GLY A 119 -0.03 -1.24 -9.47
C GLY A 119 0.30 -2.69 -9.15
N ASP A 120 -0.67 -3.48 -8.70
CA ASP A 120 -0.54 -4.91 -8.41
C ASP A 120 -1.78 -5.67 -8.91
N ASN A 121 -1.62 -6.96 -9.23
CA ASN A 121 -2.73 -7.87 -9.55
C ASN A 121 -3.24 -8.62 -8.31
N ASP A 122 -2.45 -8.64 -7.25
CA ASP A 122 -2.81 -9.29 -5.99
C ASP A 122 -3.65 -8.34 -5.13
N LEU A 123 -4.78 -8.84 -4.65
CA LEU A 123 -5.63 -8.09 -3.73
C LEU A 123 -5.04 -8.01 -2.31
N GLY A 124 -4.10 -8.86 -1.96
CA GLY A 124 -3.43 -8.88 -0.66
C GLY A 124 -4.41 -8.84 0.52
N PRO A 125 -4.34 -7.82 1.39
CA PRO A 125 -5.25 -7.70 2.53
C PRO A 125 -6.74 -7.64 2.17
N LEU A 126 -7.07 -7.33 0.92
CA LEU A 126 -8.44 -7.25 0.39
C LEU A 126 -8.90 -8.55 -0.30
N ALA A 127 -8.03 -9.57 -0.40
CA ALA A 127 -8.37 -10.86 -1.02
C ALA A 127 -9.47 -11.57 -0.27
N GLY A 128 -10.36 -12.26 -1.02
CA GLY A 128 -11.46 -13.04 -0.43
C GLY A 128 -12.84 -12.48 -0.72
N GLY A 129 -13.88 -13.26 -0.37
CA GLY A 129 -15.27 -12.95 -0.69
C GLY A 129 -15.94 -11.88 0.16
N GLY A 130 -15.25 -11.33 1.16
CA GLY A 130 -15.80 -10.38 2.12
C GLY A 130 -15.71 -8.92 1.74
N ALA A 131 -15.05 -8.57 0.64
CA ALA A 131 -14.86 -7.20 0.19
C ALA A 131 -15.20 -7.04 -1.31
N ARG A 132 -15.77 -5.90 -1.68
CA ARG A 132 -15.89 -5.45 -3.07
C ARG A 132 -14.57 -4.79 -3.44
N ALA A 133 -13.57 -5.59 -3.84
CA ALA A 133 -12.22 -5.12 -4.12
C ALA A 133 -11.83 -5.33 -5.58
N ILE A 134 -11.02 -4.43 -6.11
CA ILE A 134 -10.54 -4.42 -7.49
C ILE A 134 -9.04 -4.20 -7.52
N ALA A 135 -8.34 -4.98 -8.35
CA ALA A 135 -6.93 -4.80 -8.66
C ALA A 135 -6.76 -4.05 -9.99
N LEU A 136 -6.06 -2.94 -9.96
CA LEU A 136 -5.71 -2.11 -11.12
C LEU A 136 -4.19 -2.18 -11.34
N ALA A 137 -3.70 -3.28 -11.88
CA ALA A 137 -2.27 -3.46 -12.14
C ALA A 137 -1.73 -2.42 -13.14
N ASP A 138 -2.50 -2.15 -14.19
CA ASP A 138 -2.23 -1.10 -15.17
C ASP A 138 -3.51 -0.28 -15.37
N PRO A 139 -3.66 0.84 -14.67
CA PRO A 139 -4.86 1.67 -14.77
C PRO A 139 -5.13 2.18 -16.20
N GLU A 140 -4.09 2.45 -17.00
CA GLU A 140 -4.27 2.93 -18.37
C GLU A 140 -4.74 1.80 -19.30
N GLN A 141 -4.19 0.60 -19.14
CA GLN A 141 -4.63 -0.56 -19.90
C GLN A 141 -6.06 -0.96 -19.53
N PHE A 142 -6.39 -0.88 -18.24
CA PHE A 142 -7.75 -1.12 -17.75
C PHE A 142 -8.75 -0.15 -18.39
N LEU A 143 -8.46 1.15 -18.39
CA LEU A 143 -9.31 2.17 -19.02
C LEU A 143 -9.46 1.93 -20.54
N ARG A 144 -8.39 1.52 -21.24
CA ARG A 144 -8.47 1.17 -22.66
C ARG A 144 -9.38 -0.01 -22.90
N ARG A 145 -9.26 -1.08 -22.08
CA ARG A 145 -10.10 -2.29 -22.20
C ARG A 145 -11.56 -2.03 -21.88
N ALA A 146 -11.82 -1.26 -20.85
CA ALA A 146 -13.17 -0.91 -20.45
C ALA A 146 -13.93 -0.09 -21.52
N ARG A 147 -13.24 0.80 -22.25
CA ARG A 147 -13.81 1.52 -23.40
C ARG A 147 -14.16 0.60 -24.57
N LEU A 148 -13.55 -0.58 -24.66
CA LEU A 148 -13.78 -1.58 -25.71
C LEU A 148 -14.81 -2.65 -25.31
N ALA A 149 -15.14 -2.78 -24.03
CA ALA A 149 -16.13 -3.72 -23.53
C ALA A 149 -17.54 -3.21 -23.85
N SER A 150 -18.24 -3.91 -24.74
CA SER A 150 -19.64 -3.61 -25.05
C SER A 150 -20.60 -4.26 -24.05
N PRO A 151 -21.69 -3.61 -23.66
CA PRO A 151 -22.65 -4.09 -22.65
C PRO A 151 -23.46 -5.34 -23.01
N ALA A 152 -23.25 -5.94 -24.19
CA ALA A 152 -24.12 -6.97 -24.74
C ALA A 152 -24.07 -8.36 -24.08
N GLY A 153 -23.08 -8.62 -23.17
CA GLY A 153 -22.90 -9.90 -22.49
C GLY A 153 -23.55 -10.03 -21.10
N GLU A 154 -24.08 -8.96 -20.57
CA GLU A 154 -24.40 -8.81 -19.13
C GLU A 154 -25.62 -9.61 -18.64
N ARG A 155 -26.53 -9.99 -19.54
CA ARG A 155 -27.86 -10.52 -19.13
C ARG A 155 -27.88 -12.01 -18.76
N ARG A 156 -26.79 -12.76 -18.95
CA ARG A 156 -26.81 -14.23 -18.78
C ARG A 156 -26.05 -14.76 -17.54
N ASN A 157 -25.24 -13.94 -16.88
CA ASN A 157 -24.49 -14.37 -15.70
C ASN A 157 -24.50 -13.28 -14.63
N PRO A 158 -25.25 -13.43 -13.52
CA PRO A 158 -25.34 -12.43 -12.46
C PRO A 158 -24.01 -12.11 -11.76
N ALA A 159 -23.13 -13.11 -11.64
CA ALA A 159 -21.80 -12.89 -11.04
C ALA A 159 -20.91 -12.06 -11.98
N LEU A 160 -20.95 -12.34 -13.29
CA LEU A 160 -20.24 -11.54 -14.29
C LEU A 160 -20.81 -10.12 -14.38
N ALA A 161 -22.14 -9.97 -14.33
CA ALA A 161 -22.80 -8.67 -14.30
C ALA A 161 -22.39 -7.85 -13.07
N HIS A 162 -22.22 -8.49 -11.92
CA HIS A 162 -21.76 -7.85 -10.69
C HIS A 162 -20.30 -7.39 -10.81
N ILE A 163 -19.41 -8.24 -11.33
CA ILE A 163 -17.99 -7.90 -11.58
C ILE A 163 -17.90 -6.74 -12.58
N LEU A 164 -18.62 -6.83 -13.71
CA LEU A 164 -18.63 -5.78 -14.74
C LEU A 164 -19.24 -4.47 -14.24
N LYS A 165 -20.22 -4.53 -13.34
CA LYS A 165 -20.77 -3.34 -12.68
C LYS A 165 -19.72 -2.69 -11.78
N ILE A 166 -19.05 -3.45 -10.92
CA ILE A 166 -18.01 -2.94 -10.04
C ILE A 166 -16.83 -2.39 -10.88
N GLU A 167 -16.41 -3.11 -11.90
CA GLU A 167 -15.42 -2.63 -12.86
C GLU A 167 -15.89 -1.36 -13.58
N GLY A 168 -17.15 -1.32 -14.00
CA GLY A 168 -17.78 -0.17 -14.65
C GLY A 168 -17.85 1.05 -13.72
N ASP A 169 -18.25 0.86 -12.47
CA ASP A 169 -18.33 1.93 -11.46
C ASP A 169 -16.92 2.49 -11.15
N VAL A 170 -15.88 1.64 -11.08
CA VAL A 170 -14.49 2.07 -10.90
C VAL A 170 -13.94 2.72 -12.18
N VAL A 171 -14.30 2.22 -13.36
CA VAL A 171 -13.93 2.87 -14.64
C VAL A 171 -14.64 4.21 -14.78
N GLN A 172 -15.88 4.30 -14.39
CA GLN A 172 -16.61 5.56 -14.39
C GLN A 172 -16.02 6.53 -13.34
N ALA A 173 -15.70 6.04 -12.16
CA ALA A 173 -14.93 6.79 -11.18
C ALA A 173 -13.55 7.20 -11.74
N ALA A 174 -12.86 6.32 -12.44
CA ALA A 174 -11.59 6.63 -13.09
C ALA A 174 -11.73 7.51 -14.34
N SER A 175 -12.81 7.44 -15.12
CA SER A 175 -13.04 8.29 -16.30
C SER A 175 -13.40 9.73 -15.95
N HIS A 176 -14.02 9.96 -14.78
CA HIS A 176 -14.14 11.30 -14.22
C HIS A 176 -12.80 11.86 -13.71
N LEU A 177 -11.73 11.06 -13.75
CA LEU A 177 -10.35 11.46 -13.46
C LEU A 177 -9.67 12.23 -14.61
N ASP A 178 -10.39 12.57 -15.67
CA ASP A 178 -9.88 13.39 -16.77
C ASP A 178 -9.43 14.76 -16.25
N GLY A 179 -8.11 14.86 -16.05
CA GLY A 179 -7.31 16.06 -16.25
C GLY A 179 -7.58 17.32 -15.41
N ARG A 180 -8.63 17.39 -14.61
CA ARG A 180 -9.08 18.65 -13.98
C ARG A 180 -8.51 18.94 -12.60
N HIS A 181 -7.87 17.97 -11.95
CA HIS A 181 -7.20 18.21 -10.67
C HIS A 181 -5.73 18.53 -10.92
N ALA A 182 -5.39 19.83 -10.88
CA ALA A 182 -3.99 20.24 -10.78
C ALA A 182 -3.52 19.95 -9.33
N TYR A 183 -2.62 18.98 -9.19
CA TYR A 183 -1.97 18.75 -7.91
C TYR A 183 -0.84 19.77 -7.74
N ALA A 184 -0.75 20.39 -6.57
CA ALA A 184 0.37 21.26 -6.21
C ALA A 184 1.69 20.48 -6.08
N THR A 185 1.62 19.16 -5.86
CA THR A 185 2.77 18.27 -5.70
C THR A 185 3.09 17.56 -7.01
N ALA A 186 4.37 17.57 -7.41
CA ALA A 186 4.87 16.77 -8.51
C ALA A 186 5.02 15.32 -8.05
N PHE A 187 4.46 14.37 -8.81
CA PHE A 187 4.67 12.94 -8.59
C PHE A 187 5.91 12.47 -9.35
N PRO A 188 6.79 11.65 -8.72
CA PRO A 188 7.92 11.07 -9.43
C PRO A 188 7.49 10.25 -10.65
N ALA A 189 8.24 10.32 -11.74
CA ALA A 189 8.01 9.54 -12.96
C ALA A 189 8.52 8.08 -12.80
N THR A 190 8.10 7.41 -11.73
CA THR A 190 8.41 6.01 -11.43
C THR A 190 7.10 5.21 -11.41
N PRO A 191 7.13 3.86 -11.53
CA PRO A 191 5.95 3.03 -11.39
C PRO A 191 5.18 3.31 -10.10
N PHE A 192 5.86 3.42 -8.96
CA PHE A 192 5.23 3.74 -7.68
C PHE A 192 4.68 5.18 -7.64
N GLY A 193 5.42 6.17 -8.16
CA GLY A 193 4.95 7.56 -8.25
C GLY A 193 3.68 7.68 -9.11
N ASN A 194 3.59 6.94 -10.21
CA ASN A 194 2.39 6.86 -11.04
C ASN A 194 1.22 6.18 -10.30
N ALA A 195 1.50 5.12 -9.53
CA ALA A 195 0.49 4.48 -8.69
C ALA A 195 -0.04 5.42 -7.60
N VAL A 196 0.85 6.17 -6.93
CA VAL A 196 0.46 7.20 -5.94
C VAL A 196 -0.38 8.31 -6.59
N LYS A 197 -0.02 8.76 -7.79
CA LYS A 197 -0.81 9.74 -8.56
C LYS A 197 -2.21 9.21 -8.87
N THR A 198 -2.32 7.93 -9.26
CA THR A 198 -3.61 7.28 -9.50
C THR A 198 -4.41 7.15 -8.20
N ALA A 199 -3.77 6.77 -7.09
CA ALA A 199 -4.39 6.72 -5.78
C ALA A 199 -4.96 8.08 -5.36
N ALA A 200 -4.20 9.15 -5.54
CA ALA A 200 -4.66 10.51 -5.24
C ALA A 200 -5.91 10.88 -6.05
N ARG A 201 -5.98 10.46 -7.31
CA ARG A 201 -7.18 10.63 -8.14
C ARG A 201 -8.38 9.86 -7.61
N VAL A 202 -8.19 8.57 -7.29
CA VAL A 202 -9.25 7.72 -6.72
C VAL A 202 -9.79 8.31 -5.43
N ILE A 203 -8.91 8.81 -4.55
CA ILE A 203 -9.29 9.42 -3.26
C ILE A 203 -10.05 10.75 -3.47
N ALA A 204 -9.64 11.53 -4.46
CA ALA A 204 -10.28 12.82 -4.76
C ALA A 204 -11.61 12.69 -5.51
N ASN A 205 -12.03 11.49 -5.87
CA ASN A 205 -13.28 11.22 -6.57
C ASN A 205 -14.43 11.00 -5.60
N ASP A 206 -15.62 11.51 -5.92
CA ASP A 206 -16.83 11.40 -5.10
C ASP A 206 -17.48 10.00 -5.12
N ALA A 207 -16.96 9.06 -5.94
CA ALA A 207 -17.52 7.71 -6.03
C ALA A 207 -17.39 6.89 -4.72
N GLY A 208 -16.49 7.30 -3.85
CA GLY A 208 -16.23 6.67 -2.56
C GLY A 208 -15.50 5.33 -2.68
N VAL A 209 -14.31 5.26 -2.09
CA VAL A 209 -13.53 4.03 -1.90
C VAL A 209 -13.02 4.03 -0.47
N ALA A 210 -13.28 2.97 0.28
CA ALA A 210 -12.91 2.94 1.69
C ALA A 210 -11.40 2.72 1.90
N VAL A 211 -10.77 1.92 1.04
CA VAL A 211 -9.32 1.64 1.08
C VAL A 211 -8.71 1.73 -0.30
N VAL A 212 -7.63 2.50 -0.44
CA VAL A 212 -6.72 2.42 -1.59
C VAL A 212 -5.43 1.76 -1.10
N HIS A 213 -5.05 0.65 -1.74
CA HIS A 213 -3.86 -0.12 -1.40
C HIS A 213 -2.80 0.02 -2.50
N LEU A 214 -1.58 0.30 -2.08
CA LEU A 214 -0.38 0.37 -2.90
C LEU A 214 0.69 -0.51 -2.29
N SER A 215 1.51 -1.13 -3.12
CA SER A 215 2.71 -1.83 -2.68
C SER A 215 3.96 -1.26 -3.33
N ILE A 216 5.07 -1.26 -2.61
CA ILE A 216 6.40 -1.00 -3.13
C ILE A 216 7.32 -2.14 -2.67
N GLY A 217 8.02 -2.74 -3.61
CA GLY A 217 8.93 -3.87 -3.37
C GLY A 217 10.40 -3.49 -3.48
N SER A 218 11.24 -4.51 -3.69
CA SER A 218 12.69 -4.39 -3.84
C SER A 218 13.46 -4.15 -2.54
N PHE A 219 12.86 -4.42 -1.39
CA PHE A 219 13.53 -4.34 -0.09
C PHE A 219 14.33 -5.60 0.27
N ASP A 220 14.16 -6.71 -0.45
CA ASP A 220 14.99 -7.91 -0.30
C ASP A 220 16.37 -7.69 -0.95
N THR A 221 17.21 -6.95 -0.25
CA THR A 221 18.51 -6.50 -0.75
C THR A 221 19.63 -7.42 -0.26
N HIS A 222 19.86 -8.55 -0.88
CA HIS A 222 20.96 -9.45 -0.54
C HIS A 222 22.35 -8.78 -0.61
N ALA A 223 22.49 -7.65 -1.30
CA ALA A 223 23.68 -6.81 -1.38
C ALA A 223 23.29 -5.34 -1.64
N ASN A 224 24.19 -4.40 -1.36
CA ASN A 224 24.03 -2.96 -1.61
C ASN A 224 22.76 -2.35 -0.97
N GLN A 225 22.40 -2.78 0.23
CA GLN A 225 21.19 -2.34 0.92
C GLN A 225 21.13 -0.82 1.07
N ALA A 226 22.18 -0.16 1.57
CA ALA A 226 22.15 1.26 1.88
C ALA A 226 21.72 2.15 0.70
N PRO A 227 22.32 2.06 -0.51
CA PRO A 227 21.88 2.87 -1.65
C PRO A 227 20.54 2.42 -2.23
N THR A 228 20.12 1.16 -2.04
CA THR A 228 18.82 0.67 -2.54
C THR A 228 17.69 1.17 -1.67
N GLN A 229 17.86 1.18 -0.35
CA GLN A 229 16.83 1.65 0.59
C GLN A 229 16.66 3.17 0.58
N ALA A 230 17.66 3.91 0.12
CA ALA A 230 17.62 5.39 0.03
C ALA A 230 16.86 5.91 -1.21
N ARG A 231 16.44 5.06 -2.12
CA ARG A 231 15.71 5.40 -3.35
C ARG A 231 14.21 5.39 -3.15
#